data_47d268d76d9f8b5fc34a128705cfbc24
#
_entry.id   47d268d76d9f8b5fc34a128705cfbc24
#
_cell.length_a   1.000
_cell.length_b   1.000
_cell.length_c   1.000
_cell.angle_alpha   90.00
_cell.angle_beta   90.00
_cell.angle_gamma   90.00
#
_symmetry.space_group_name_H-M   'P 1'
#
loop_
_entity.id
_entity.type
_entity.pdbx_description
1 polymer ?
#
loop_
_entity_poly.entity_id
_entity_poly.type
_entity_poly.pdbx_seq_one_letter_code
_entity_poly.pdbx_strand_id
1 'polypeptide(L)'
;LRDIGNSIIVVEHDKDIMLSSDYIIDIGPKAGLHGVENVSQRNPKNFVKNNTETANFLSGKLAIEVPKKRRKGNGQFIELKGASGNNLKNVNLKIPLGKLTCVTGVSGSGKSTLINETLYPILNHFVYKAVKKPLPYKTIKGLENIDKIIDIDQSPIGRTPRSNPATYTSVFTDIRTLFSNLPEAKIRGYKPGRFSFNVKGGRCEVCKGAGVKTIEMNFLPDVYVECSDCNSKRYNRETLEVRYKGKSISDVLNMTINQAVSFFENIPEIIRKIKSLQDVGLGYVHLGQPSTTLSGGEAQRVKLATELAKKQTGKTFYILDEPSTGLHFNDIKIFLEVIDRLVNLGNTVLIIEHNMDIVKVADHVVD
;
A
#
# COMPACT_ATOMS: atom_id res chain seq x y z
N LEU A 1 12.00 31.36 -5.54
CA LEU A 1 11.19 31.81 -4.37
C LEU A 1 12.09 32.16 -3.19
N ARG A 2 13.03 31.27 -2.81
CA ARG A 2 13.99 31.52 -1.71
C ARG A 2 14.80 32.81 -1.94
N ASP A 3 15.37 32.97 -3.11
CA ASP A 3 16.29 34.06 -3.44
C ASP A 3 15.62 35.44 -3.46
N ILE A 4 14.30 35.50 -3.41
CA ILE A 4 13.51 36.74 -3.23
C ILE A 4 13.05 36.96 -1.77
N GLY A 5 13.71 36.28 -0.80
CA GLY A 5 13.52 36.50 0.63
C GLY A 5 12.44 35.67 1.31
N ASN A 6 11.91 34.61 0.66
CA ASN A 6 10.92 33.72 1.27
C ASN A 6 11.57 32.55 1.99
N SER A 7 10.93 32.07 3.06
CA SER A 7 11.24 30.78 3.68
C SER A 7 10.40 29.69 3.01
N ILE A 8 11.02 28.58 2.64
CA ILE A 8 10.36 27.45 1.98
C ILE A 8 10.60 26.22 2.83
N ILE A 9 9.52 25.53 3.21
CA ILE A 9 9.57 24.20 3.87
C ILE A 9 9.07 23.18 2.87
N VAL A 10 9.88 22.15 2.61
CA VAL A 10 9.56 21.05 1.70
C VAL A 10 9.59 19.75 2.50
N VAL A 11 8.55 18.94 2.39
CA VAL A 11 8.52 17.59 2.95
C VAL A 11 8.90 16.63 1.82
N GLU A 12 10.06 16.01 1.92
CA GLU A 12 10.65 15.27 0.83
C GLU A 12 11.42 14.04 1.30
N HIS A 13 11.57 13.07 0.39
CA HIS A 13 12.34 11.84 0.58
C HIS A 13 13.41 11.65 -0.50
N ASP A 14 13.44 12.53 -1.52
CA ASP A 14 14.45 12.49 -2.57
C ASP A 14 15.81 12.95 -2.05
N LYS A 15 16.84 12.14 -2.31
CA LYS A 15 18.20 12.35 -1.85
C LYS A 15 18.79 13.67 -2.37
N ASP A 16 18.58 13.95 -3.65
CA ASP A 16 19.21 15.12 -4.31
C ASP A 16 18.54 16.41 -3.85
N ILE A 17 17.23 16.40 -3.65
CA ILE A 17 16.48 17.53 -3.09
C ILE A 17 16.93 17.78 -1.64
N MET A 18 17.02 16.75 -0.81
CA MET A 18 17.48 16.89 0.58
C MET A 18 18.91 17.44 0.66
N LEU A 19 19.82 16.94 -0.16
CA LEU A 19 21.22 17.39 -0.16
C LEU A 19 21.38 18.82 -0.75
N SER A 20 20.44 19.27 -1.57
CA SER A 20 20.41 20.62 -2.16
C SER A 20 19.75 21.67 -1.25
N SER A 21 19.14 21.25 -0.14
CA SER A 21 18.51 22.16 0.82
C SER A 21 19.55 22.92 1.65
N ASP A 22 19.16 24.05 2.23
CA ASP A 22 20.02 24.79 3.17
C ASP A 22 20.08 24.13 4.55
N TYR A 23 18.98 23.45 4.94
CA TYR A 23 18.82 22.85 6.26
C TYR A 23 17.91 21.64 6.19
N ILE A 24 18.30 20.57 6.88
CA ILE A 24 17.53 19.33 6.98
C ILE A 24 17.03 19.16 8.41
N ILE A 25 15.75 18.85 8.55
CA ILE A 25 15.11 18.45 9.81
C ILE A 25 14.64 17.01 9.63
N ASP A 26 15.19 16.10 10.41
CA ASP A 26 14.86 14.67 10.39
C ASP A 26 13.92 14.35 11.55
N ILE A 27 12.73 13.88 11.23
CA ILE A 27 11.69 13.51 12.20
C ILE A 27 11.57 11.99 12.22
N GLY A 28 11.73 11.40 13.39
CA GLY A 28 11.75 9.95 13.55
C GLY A 28 11.80 9.56 15.03
N PRO A 29 12.51 8.47 15.41
CA PRO A 29 13.27 7.55 14.54
C PRO A 29 12.43 6.53 13.77
N LYS A 30 11.14 6.37 14.11
CA LYS A 30 10.23 5.42 13.49
C LYS A 30 8.89 6.08 13.14
N ALA A 31 8.04 5.38 12.42
CA ALA A 31 6.69 5.85 12.11
C ALA A 31 5.70 5.63 13.28
N GLY A 32 4.60 6.38 13.29
CA GLY A 32 3.52 6.28 14.28
C GLY A 32 3.90 6.86 15.64
N LEU A 33 3.43 6.23 16.73
CA LEU A 33 3.62 6.71 18.11
C LEU A 33 5.10 6.86 18.55
N HIS A 34 6.02 6.25 17.83
CA HIS A 34 7.47 6.29 18.09
C HIS A 34 8.22 7.22 17.12
N GLY A 35 7.50 8.02 16.33
CA GLY A 35 8.06 8.79 15.23
C GLY A 35 7.99 10.32 15.34
N VAL A 36 7.62 10.88 16.50
CA VAL A 36 7.33 12.33 16.60
C VAL A 36 8.45 13.09 17.31
N GLU A 37 9.69 12.64 17.20
CA GLU A 37 10.85 13.30 17.78
C GLU A 37 11.72 13.96 16.69
N ASN A 38 12.27 15.12 16.98
CA ASN A 38 13.31 15.72 16.15
C ASN A 38 14.62 14.95 16.40
N VAL A 39 14.94 14.03 15.51
CA VAL A 39 16.11 13.16 15.63
C VAL A 39 17.39 13.92 15.31
N SER A 40 17.34 14.80 14.32
CA SER A 40 18.48 15.60 13.89
C SER A 40 18.04 16.80 13.08
N GLN A 41 18.70 17.94 13.29
CA GLN A 41 18.51 19.16 12.49
C GLN A 41 19.85 19.83 12.23
N ARG A 42 20.27 19.92 10.97
CA ARG A 42 21.57 20.48 10.58
C ARG A 42 21.58 20.85 9.10
N ASN A 43 22.62 21.63 8.69
CA ASN A 43 22.90 21.78 7.28
C ASN A 43 23.34 20.43 6.66
N PRO A 44 23.14 20.15 5.37
CA PRO A 44 23.40 18.86 4.72
C PRO A 44 24.82 18.34 4.95
N LYS A 45 25.85 19.19 4.89
CA LYS A 45 27.27 18.81 5.07
C LYS A 45 27.54 18.21 6.46
N ASN A 46 26.84 18.69 7.49
CA ASN A 46 26.98 18.19 8.85
C ASN A 46 25.97 17.09 9.17
N PHE A 47 24.81 17.11 8.48
CA PHE A 47 23.77 16.12 8.65
C PHE A 47 24.24 14.71 8.27
N VAL A 48 24.94 14.56 7.15
CA VAL A 48 25.46 13.27 6.66
C VAL A 48 26.51 12.62 7.59
N LYS A 49 27.04 13.38 8.56
CA LYS A 49 27.98 12.86 9.58
C LYS A 49 27.28 12.25 10.79
N ASN A 50 25.96 12.45 10.92
CA ASN A 50 25.19 11.87 12.03
C ASN A 50 25.01 10.36 11.84
N ASN A 51 24.58 9.69 12.91
CA ASN A 51 24.29 8.25 12.89
C ASN A 51 22.78 7.98 12.90
N THR A 52 22.00 8.74 12.13
CA THR A 52 20.58 8.48 11.89
C THR A 52 20.41 7.60 10.66
N GLU A 53 19.27 6.91 10.52
CA GLU A 53 19.00 6.11 9.31
C GLU A 53 19.08 6.97 8.07
N THR A 54 18.41 8.13 8.07
CA THR A 54 18.40 9.09 6.96
C THR A 54 19.83 9.56 6.62
N ALA A 55 20.66 9.92 7.63
CA ALA A 55 22.03 10.34 7.40
C ALA A 55 22.90 9.20 6.82
N ASN A 56 22.68 7.97 7.25
CA ASN A 56 23.40 6.81 6.75
C ASN A 56 23.05 6.51 5.28
N PHE A 57 21.79 6.70 4.86
CA PHE A 57 21.39 6.62 3.45
C PHE A 57 21.97 7.78 2.63
N LEU A 58 21.88 9.03 3.11
CA LEU A 58 22.42 10.18 2.40
C LEU A 58 23.94 10.11 2.22
N SER A 59 24.66 9.60 3.23
CA SER A 59 26.10 9.41 3.17
C SER A 59 26.54 8.20 2.35
N GLY A 60 25.61 7.32 1.94
CA GLY A 60 25.91 6.07 1.23
C GLY A 60 26.41 4.92 2.10
N LYS A 61 26.42 5.06 3.44
CA LYS A 61 26.75 3.97 4.37
C LYS A 61 25.68 2.87 4.34
N LEU A 62 24.41 3.25 4.16
CA LEU A 62 23.31 2.37 3.86
C LEU A 62 22.88 2.59 2.40
N ALA A 63 22.77 1.52 1.66
CA ALA A 63 22.30 1.56 0.27
C ALA A 63 21.55 0.27 -0.06
N ILE A 64 20.62 0.35 -0.99
CA ILE A 64 20.01 -0.83 -1.58
C ILE A 64 21.04 -1.44 -2.53
N GLU A 65 21.41 -2.68 -2.26
CA GLU A 65 22.45 -3.36 -3.04
C GLU A 65 21.92 -3.78 -4.43
N VAL A 66 22.79 -3.66 -5.44
CA VAL A 66 22.51 -4.19 -6.77
C VAL A 66 22.69 -5.71 -6.73
N PRO A 67 21.69 -6.51 -7.14
CA PRO A 67 21.81 -7.97 -7.15
C PRO A 67 22.99 -8.43 -8.03
N LYS A 68 23.86 -9.27 -7.47
CA LYS A 68 25.03 -9.83 -8.20
C LYS A 68 24.61 -10.70 -9.39
N LYS A 69 23.44 -11.32 -9.34
CA LYS A 69 22.87 -12.15 -10.41
C LYS A 69 21.41 -11.78 -10.62
N ARG A 70 21.00 -11.57 -11.87
CA ARG A 70 19.60 -11.37 -12.25
C ARG A 70 18.91 -12.71 -12.44
N ARG A 71 17.59 -12.76 -12.18
CA ARG A 71 16.79 -13.97 -12.42
C ARG A 71 16.74 -14.29 -13.89
N LYS A 72 16.81 -15.59 -14.21
CA LYS A 72 16.68 -16.04 -15.61
C LYS A 72 15.24 -15.95 -16.13
N GLY A 73 14.25 -15.96 -15.23
CA GLY A 73 12.83 -16.08 -15.59
C GLY A 73 12.48 -17.49 -16.05
N ASN A 74 11.26 -17.66 -16.56
CA ASN A 74 10.75 -18.95 -17.04
C ASN A 74 10.90 -19.15 -18.56
N GLY A 75 11.57 -18.24 -19.27
CA GLY A 75 11.76 -18.27 -20.71
C GLY A 75 10.55 -17.82 -21.54
N GLN A 76 9.43 -17.49 -20.91
CA GLN A 76 8.21 -16.98 -21.56
C GLN A 76 8.19 -15.46 -21.57
N PHE A 77 7.46 -14.88 -22.53
CA PHE A 77 7.37 -13.43 -22.73
C PHE A 77 5.96 -13.02 -23.11
N ILE A 78 5.58 -11.79 -22.71
CA ILE A 78 4.52 -11.03 -23.39
C ILE A 78 5.20 -10.15 -24.44
N GLU A 79 4.74 -10.23 -25.68
CA GLU A 79 5.21 -9.40 -26.77
C GLU A 79 4.07 -8.57 -27.34
N LEU A 80 4.07 -7.26 -27.07
CA LEU A 80 3.17 -6.28 -27.68
C LEU A 80 3.90 -5.60 -28.82
N LYS A 81 3.28 -5.53 -29.99
CA LYS A 81 3.84 -4.88 -31.18
C LYS A 81 2.94 -3.79 -31.71
N GLY A 82 3.52 -2.71 -32.12
CA GLY A 82 2.86 -1.65 -32.84
C GLY A 82 1.90 -0.82 -32.03
N ALA A 83 2.17 -0.58 -30.74
CA ALA A 83 1.40 0.34 -29.91
C ALA A 83 1.51 1.77 -30.47
N SER A 84 0.36 2.42 -30.75
CA SER A 84 0.32 3.70 -31.48
C SER A 84 -0.75 4.66 -30.93
N GLY A 85 -1.15 4.49 -29.65
CA GLY A 85 -2.06 5.42 -28.99
C GLY A 85 -1.37 6.68 -28.51
N ASN A 86 -2.06 7.80 -28.47
CA ASN A 86 -1.56 9.11 -28.02
C ASN A 86 -0.20 9.46 -28.66
N ASN A 87 0.85 9.62 -27.84
CA ASN A 87 2.21 9.96 -28.30
C ASN A 87 3.07 8.75 -28.73
N LEU A 88 2.54 7.51 -28.68
CA LEU A 88 3.30 6.31 -29.04
C LEU A 88 3.45 6.19 -30.57
N LYS A 89 4.68 5.95 -31.02
CA LYS A 89 5.04 5.84 -32.44
C LYS A 89 5.39 4.39 -32.81
N ASN A 90 4.37 3.51 -32.90
CA ASN A 90 4.55 2.09 -33.29
C ASN A 90 5.53 1.35 -32.35
N VAL A 91 5.36 1.53 -31.03
CA VAL A 91 6.25 1.00 -30.02
C VAL A 91 6.07 -0.52 -29.88
N ASN A 92 7.17 -1.24 -29.74
CA ASN A 92 7.20 -2.65 -29.44
C ASN A 92 7.69 -2.85 -28.00
N LEU A 93 7.01 -3.72 -27.24
CA LEU A 93 7.33 -4.03 -25.86
C LEU A 93 7.43 -5.53 -25.67
N LYS A 94 8.52 -5.98 -25.06
CA LYS A 94 8.75 -7.38 -24.72
C LYS A 94 9.03 -7.51 -23.22
N ILE A 95 8.14 -8.19 -22.49
CA ILE A 95 8.22 -8.36 -21.05
C ILE A 95 8.50 -9.83 -20.73
N PRO A 96 9.64 -10.14 -20.09
CA PRO A 96 9.93 -11.50 -19.64
C PRO A 96 9.05 -11.87 -18.44
N LEU A 97 8.47 -13.06 -18.44
CA LEU A 97 7.65 -13.56 -17.34
C LEU A 97 8.50 -14.18 -16.22
N GLY A 98 7.96 -14.16 -14.98
CA GLY A 98 8.66 -14.62 -13.79
C GLY A 98 9.83 -13.74 -13.38
N LYS A 99 9.77 -12.44 -13.69
CA LYS A 99 10.81 -11.44 -13.38
C LYS A 99 10.23 -10.15 -12.84
N LEU A 100 11.09 -9.37 -12.23
CA LEU A 100 10.85 -7.96 -11.95
C LEU A 100 11.28 -7.14 -13.16
N THR A 101 10.31 -6.53 -13.84
CA THR A 101 10.53 -5.60 -14.94
C THR A 101 10.24 -4.18 -14.49
N CYS A 102 11.18 -3.27 -14.72
CA CYS A 102 10.99 -1.84 -14.47
C CYS A 102 10.85 -1.11 -15.81
N VAL A 103 9.82 -0.28 -15.93
CA VAL A 103 9.61 0.65 -17.05
C VAL A 103 9.94 2.04 -16.54
N THR A 104 10.99 2.64 -17.13
CA THR A 104 11.48 3.96 -16.75
C THR A 104 11.42 4.94 -17.92
N GLY A 105 11.94 6.14 -17.77
CA GLY A 105 11.94 7.20 -18.78
C GLY A 105 11.37 8.52 -18.26
N VAL A 106 11.58 9.62 -18.97
CA VAL A 106 11.14 10.95 -18.56
C VAL A 106 9.62 11.08 -18.42
N SER A 107 9.16 12.05 -17.62
CA SER A 107 7.72 12.33 -17.51
C SER A 107 7.15 12.71 -18.89
N GLY A 108 5.96 12.19 -19.23
CA GLY A 108 5.34 12.42 -20.54
C GLY A 108 5.88 11.56 -21.69
N SER A 109 6.86 10.65 -21.48
CA SER A 109 7.40 9.78 -22.54
C SER A 109 6.40 8.74 -23.07
N GLY A 110 5.27 8.54 -22.41
CA GLY A 110 4.22 7.59 -22.84
C GLY A 110 4.17 6.30 -22.04
N LYS A 111 4.88 6.18 -20.90
CA LYS A 111 4.85 4.98 -20.05
C LYS A 111 3.44 4.57 -19.66
N SER A 112 2.67 5.49 -19.08
CA SER A 112 1.28 5.21 -18.66
C SER A 112 0.38 4.90 -19.87
N THR A 113 0.58 5.54 -21.01
CA THR A 113 -0.12 5.24 -22.28
C THR A 113 0.19 3.81 -22.73
N LEU A 114 1.47 3.39 -22.68
CA LEU A 114 1.89 2.05 -23.10
C LEU A 114 1.39 0.97 -22.13
N ILE A 115 1.51 1.20 -20.83
CA ILE A 115 1.20 0.18 -19.81
C ILE A 115 -0.27 0.26 -19.38
N ASN A 116 -0.75 1.42 -18.86
CA ASN A 116 -2.06 1.52 -18.22
C ASN A 116 -3.22 1.66 -19.23
N GLU A 117 -2.95 2.24 -20.42
CA GLU A 117 -3.99 2.46 -21.42
C GLU A 117 -3.93 1.48 -22.59
N THR A 118 -2.80 0.80 -22.82
CA THR A 118 -2.66 -0.19 -23.89
C THR A 118 -2.52 -1.60 -23.33
N LEU A 119 -1.42 -1.92 -22.64
CA LEU A 119 -1.14 -3.28 -22.18
C LEU A 119 -2.15 -3.78 -21.14
N TYR A 120 -2.39 -3.03 -20.06
CA TYR A 120 -3.30 -3.44 -18.99
C TYR A 120 -4.74 -3.75 -19.48
N PRO A 121 -5.38 -2.92 -20.31
CA PRO A 121 -6.70 -3.26 -20.84
C PRO A 121 -6.72 -4.52 -21.70
N ILE A 122 -5.66 -4.79 -22.49
CA ILE A 122 -5.54 -6.03 -23.26
C ILE A 122 -5.52 -7.24 -22.33
N LEU A 123 -4.62 -7.21 -21.34
CA LEU A 123 -4.47 -8.28 -20.35
C LEU A 123 -5.80 -8.50 -19.60
N ASN A 124 -6.41 -7.42 -19.12
CA ASN A 124 -7.64 -7.44 -18.35
C ASN A 124 -8.84 -7.96 -19.16
N HIS A 125 -8.90 -7.61 -20.46
CA HIS A 125 -9.90 -8.19 -21.36
C HIS A 125 -9.67 -9.69 -21.56
N PHE A 126 -8.44 -10.12 -21.74
CA PHE A 126 -8.12 -11.53 -21.94
C PHE A 126 -8.51 -12.39 -20.73
N VAL A 127 -8.12 -11.98 -19.51
CA VAL A 127 -8.33 -12.77 -18.28
C VAL A 127 -9.76 -12.62 -17.75
N TYR A 128 -10.30 -11.40 -17.68
CA TYR A 128 -11.55 -11.09 -16.99
C TYR A 128 -12.71 -10.67 -17.92
N LYS A 129 -12.48 -10.63 -19.24
CA LYS A 129 -13.45 -10.14 -20.23
C LYS A 129 -13.89 -8.69 -19.96
N ALA A 130 -12.98 -7.88 -19.40
CA ALA A 130 -13.24 -6.48 -19.08
C ALA A 130 -13.61 -5.67 -20.33
N VAL A 131 -14.47 -4.68 -20.16
CA VAL A 131 -15.06 -3.89 -21.26
C VAL A 131 -14.14 -2.77 -21.76
N LYS A 132 -13.19 -2.30 -20.92
CA LYS A 132 -12.29 -1.19 -21.27
C LYS A 132 -11.47 -1.57 -22.51
N LYS A 133 -11.64 -0.82 -23.60
CA LYS A 133 -10.90 -1.03 -24.85
C LYS A 133 -9.45 -0.50 -24.70
N PRO A 134 -8.45 -1.26 -25.18
CA PRO A 134 -7.08 -0.78 -25.26
C PRO A 134 -6.94 0.31 -26.34
N LEU A 135 -5.89 1.11 -26.21
CA LEU A 135 -5.45 1.98 -27.30
C LEU A 135 -4.93 1.16 -28.49
N PRO A 136 -4.82 1.74 -29.71
CA PRO A 136 -4.44 1.02 -30.91
C PRO A 136 -3.08 0.31 -30.79
N TYR A 137 -3.04 -0.95 -31.25
CA TYR A 137 -1.85 -1.79 -31.35
C TYR A 137 -2.01 -2.78 -32.52
N LYS A 138 -0.93 -3.40 -32.97
CA LYS A 138 -0.97 -4.37 -34.07
C LYS A 138 -1.21 -5.80 -33.60
N THR A 139 -0.37 -6.31 -32.72
CA THR A 139 -0.44 -7.70 -32.23
C THR A 139 0.08 -7.84 -30.83
N ILE A 140 -0.42 -8.86 -30.12
CA ILE A 140 0.11 -9.28 -28.81
C ILE A 140 0.22 -10.80 -28.77
N LYS A 141 1.24 -11.33 -28.09
CA LYS A 141 1.49 -12.77 -27.89
C LYS A 141 1.84 -13.06 -26.44
N GLY A 142 1.65 -14.31 -26.00
CA GLY A 142 2.05 -14.80 -24.68
C GLY A 142 1.01 -14.62 -23.59
N LEU A 143 -0.21 -14.21 -23.92
CA LEU A 143 -1.31 -13.98 -22.96
C LEU A 143 -1.73 -15.26 -22.23
N GLU A 144 -1.62 -16.41 -22.88
CA GLU A 144 -1.94 -17.74 -22.36
C GLU A 144 -1.10 -18.16 -21.15
N ASN A 145 0.01 -17.48 -20.91
CA ASN A 145 0.92 -17.75 -19.80
C ASN A 145 0.51 -17.03 -18.50
N ILE A 146 -0.58 -16.25 -18.54
CA ILE A 146 -1.07 -15.46 -17.40
C ILE A 146 -2.48 -15.93 -17.04
N ASP A 147 -2.73 -16.13 -15.75
CA ASP A 147 -4.04 -16.52 -15.21
C ASP A 147 -4.72 -15.42 -14.40
N LYS A 148 -3.95 -14.45 -13.91
CA LYS A 148 -4.44 -13.37 -13.07
C LYS A 148 -3.66 -12.07 -13.30
N ILE A 149 -4.37 -10.94 -13.26
CA ILE A 149 -3.76 -9.61 -13.36
C ILE A 149 -4.19 -8.79 -12.15
N ILE A 150 -3.24 -8.08 -11.58
CA ILE A 150 -3.45 -7.23 -10.41
C ILE A 150 -2.78 -5.90 -10.69
N ASP A 151 -3.61 -4.87 -10.72
CA ASP A 151 -3.17 -3.49 -10.79
C ASP A 151 -3.19 -2.89 -9.37
N ILE A 152 -2.04 -2.38 -8.93
CA ILE A 152 -1.85 -1.81 -7.60
C ILE A 152 -1.42 -0.35 -7.75
N ASP A 153 -2.41 0.51 -7.74
CA ASP A 153 -2.27 1.96 -7.79
C ASP A 153 -2.31 2.59 -6.38
N GLN A 154 -2.05 3.88 -6.31
CA GLN A 154 -2.09 4.68 -5.08
C GLN A 154 -3.51 5.17 -4.71
N SER A 155 -4.54 4.76 -5.43
CA SER A 155 -5.91 5.13 -5.10
C SER A 155 -6.31 4.63 -3.70
N PRO A 156 -7.12 5.39 -2.96
CA PRO A 156 -7.57 4.98 -1.64
C PRO A 156 -8.23 3.59 -1.63
N ILE A 157 -8.03 2.82 -0.56
CA ILE A 157 -8.68 1.51 -0.36
C ILE A 157 -10.20 1.61 -0.11
N GLY A 158 -10.72 2.82 -0.08
CA GLY A 158 -12.14 3.14 0.03
C GLY A 158 -12.35 4.63 0.21
N ARG A 159 -13.57 5.09 -0.04
CA ARG A 159 -13.92 6.53 -0.04
C ARG A 159 -14.61 7.00 1.23
N THR A 160 -14.79 6.14 2.21
CA THR A 160 -15.54 6.47 3.44
C THR A 160 -14.73 6.16 4.68
N PRO A 161 -14.98 6.83 5.82
CA PRO A 161 -14.32 6.54 7.10
C PRO A 161 -14.55 5.10 7.63
N ARG A 162 -15.49 4.34 7.02
CA ARG A 162 -15.75 2.94 7.35
C ARG A 162 -14.83 1.96 6.64
N SER A 163 -14.19 2.38 5.56
CA SER A 163 -13.14 1.60 4.90
C SER A 163 -11.84 1.72 5.70
N ASN A 164 -11.18 0.61 5.97
CA ASN A 164 -9.96 0.55 6.76
C ASN A 164 -9.14 -0.71 6.39
N PRO A 165 -7.88 -0.84 6.84
CA PRO A 165 -7.04 -2.00 6.55
C PRO A 165 -7.69 -3.33 6.93
N ALA A 166 -8.37 -3.41 8.08
CA ALA A 166 -9.01 -4.65 8.52
C ALA A 166 -10.18 -5.09 7.63
N THR A 167 -10.96 -4.14 7.10
CA THR A 167 -12.06 -4.46 6.18
C THR A 167 -11.55 -4.81 4.79
N TYR A 168 -10.54 -4.11 4.30
CA TYR A 168 -9.99 -4.33 2.97
C TYR A 168 -9.31 -5.70 2.84
N THR A 169 -8.52 -6.11 3.83
CA THR A 169 -7.88 -7.43 3.89
C THR A 169 -8.84 -8.56 4.26
N SER A 170 -10.09 -8.23 4.55
CA SER A 170 -11.13 -9.17 5.05
C SER A 170 -10.78 -9.83 6.39
N VAL A 171 -9.73 -9.39 7.11
CA VAL A 171 -9.42 -9.92 8.44
C VAL A 171 -10.50 -9.57 9.44
N PHE A 172 -11.20 -8.46 9.24
CA PHE A 172 -12.30 -8.06 10.12
C PHE A 172 -13.47 -9.04 10.11
N THR A 173 -13.66 -9.79 9.03
CA THR A 173 -14.68 -10.87 8.98
C THR A 173 -14.31 -12.00 9.94
N ASP A 174 -13.05 -12.42 9.97
CA ASP A 174 -12.58 -13.46 10.87
C ASP A 174 -12.63 -13.00 12.34
N ILE A 175 -12.26 -11.73 12.60
CA ILE A 175 -12.37 -11.12 13.93
C ILE A 175 -13.83 -11.10 14.42
N ARG A 176 -14.79 -10.71 13.58
CA ARG A 176 -16.21 -10.72 13.93
C ARG A 176 -16.72 -12.13 14.23
N THR A 177 -16.27 -13.11 13.46
CA THR A 177 -16.58 -14.54 13.71
C THR A 177 -16.00 -15.00 15.04
N LEU A 178 -14.77 -14.63 15.36
CA LEU A 178 -14.16 -14.92 16.66
C LEU A 178 -15.00 -14.35 17.80
N PHE A 179 -15.37 -13.05 17.73
CA PHE A 179 -16.15 -12.40 18.77
C PHE A 179 -17.55 -13.02 18.93
N SER A 180 -18.20 -13.43 17.85
CA SER A 180 -19.52 -14.11 17.92
C SER A 180 -19.45 -15.51 18.52
N ASN A 181 -18.28 -16.13 18.54
CA ASN A 181 -18.05 -17.47 19.12
C ASN A 181 -17.70 -17.42 20.62
N LEU A 182 -17.49 -16.25 21.19
CA LEU A 182 -17.22 -16.09 22.61
C LEU A 182 -18.44 -16.52 23.46
N PRO A 183 -18.24 -17.10 24.65
CA PRO A 183 -19.33 -17.56 25.52
C PRO A 183 -20.38 -16.48 25.79
N GLU A 184 -19.95 -15.27 26.12
CA GLU A 184 -20.83 -14.14 26.39
C GLU A 184 -21.68 -13.74 25.16
N ALA A 185 -21.07 -13.72 23.96
CA ALA A 185 -21.79 -13.44 22.71
C ALA A 185 -22.84 -14.52 22.42
N LYS A 186 -22.50 -15.79 22.65
CA LYS A 186 -23.43 -16.94 22.48
C LYS A 186 -24.61 -16.88 23.43
N ILE A 187 -24.37 -16.57 24.72
CA ILE A 187 -25.43 -16.42 25.72
C ILE A 187 -26.43 -15.32 25.32
N ARG A 188 -25.90 -14.22 24.75
CA ARG A 188 -26.72 -13.08 24.28
C ARG A 188 -27.31 -13.30 22.88
N GLY A 189 -27.04 -14.41 22.22
CA GLY A 189 -27.49 -14.70 20.84
C GLY A 189 -26.85 -13.79 19.77
N TYR A 190 -25.67 -13.23 20.04
CA TYR A 190 -25.01 -12.32 19.12
C TYR A 190 -24.34 -13.07 17.98
N LYS A 191 -24.76 -12.76 16.77
CA LYS A 191 -24.19 -13.29 15.50
C LYS A 191 -23.06 -12.35 14.99
N PRO A 192 -22.24 -12.78 13.99
CA PRO A 192 -21.16 -11.94 13.44
C PRO A 192 -21.61 -10.55 12.94
N GLY A 193 -22.88 -10.40 12.52
CA GLY A 193 -23.46 -9.13 12.13
C GLY A 193 -23.53 -8.10 13.27
N ARG A 194 -23.67 -8.54 14.53
CA ARG A 194 -23.67 -7.67 15.72
C ARG A 194 -22.36 -6.90 15.85
N PHE A 195 -21.26 -7.53 15.49
CA PHE A 195 -19.90 -6.98 15.55
C PHE A 195 -19.49 -6.22 14.27
N SER A 196 -20.45 -5.96 13.37
CA SER A 196 -20.22 -5.15 12.17
C SER A 196 -20.67 -3.71 12.40
N PHE A 197 -19.75 -2.76 12.18
CA PHE A 197 -20.12 -1.34 12.22
C PHE A 197 -20.88 -0.88 10.96
N ASN A 198 -21.05 -1.73 9.96
CA ASN A 198 -21.84 -1.43 8.75
C ASN A 198 -23.30 -1.87 8.85
N VAL A 199 -23.64 -2.76 9.80
CA VAL A 199 -24.97 -3.35 9.94
C VAL A 199 -25.64 -2.80 11.20
N LYS A 200 -26.95 -2.57 11.14
CA LYS A 200 -27.76 -2.16 12.30
C LYS A 200 -27.73 -3.23 13.41
N GLY A 201 -27.90 -2.79 14.66
CA GLY A 201 -28.05 -3.66 15.83
C GLY A 201 -26.86 -3.57 16.78
N GLY A 202 -25.60 -3.57 16.33
CA GLY A 202 -24.43 -3.46 17.18
C GLY A 202 -23.67 -2.16 17.07
N ARG A 203 -23.86 -1.43 15.98
CA ARG A 203 -23.19 -0.17 15.73
C ARG A 203 -23.82 1.01 16.49
N CYS A 204 -23.06 2.06 16.67
CA CYS A 204 -23.62 3.35 17.06
C CYS A 204 -24.52 3.88 15.95
N GLU A 205 -25.80 4.15 16.26
CA GLU A 205 -26.75 4.60 15.23
C GLU A 205 -26.59 6.10 14.91
N VAL A 206 -26.00 6.91 15.81
CA VAL A 206 -25.77 8.34 15.59
C VAL A 206 -24.73 8.55 14.47
N CYS A 207 -23.56 7.91 14.55
CA CYS A 207 -22.55 7.97 13.50
C CYS A 207 -22.68 6.85 12.48
N LYS A 208 -23.69 5.99 12.59
CA LYS A 208 -23.92 4.82 11.72
C LYS A 208 -22.66 3.93 11.56
N GLY A 209 -21.87 3.84 12.66
CA GLY A 209 -20.64 3.05 12.69
C GLY A 209 -19.40 3.70 12.09
N ALA A 210 -19.47 4.96 11.66
CA ALA A 210 -18.30 5.68 11.13
C ALA A 210 -17.28 6.06 12.23
N GLY A 211 -17.74 6.23 13.48
CA GLY A 211 -16.95 6.76 14.58
C GLY A 211 -16.82 8.27 14.57
N VAL A 212 -17.13 8.90 13.44
CA VAL A 212 -17.09 10.36 13.20
C VAL A 212 -18.40 10.83 12.62
N LYS A 213 -18.73 12.10 12.80
CA LYS A 213 -19.79 12.83 12.10
C LYS A 213 -19.16 13.64 11.00
N THR A 214 -19.69 13.55 9.79
CA THR A 214 -19.25 14.38 8.67
C THR A 214 -20.02 15.68 8.69
N ILE A 215 -19.31 16.79 8.66
CA ILE A 215 -19.86 18.13 8.46
C ILE A 215 -19.58 18.49 7.02
N GLU A 216 -20.60 18.42 6.18
CA GLU A 216 -20.50 18.77 4.76
C GLU A 216 -20.34 20.30 4.61
N MET A 217 -19.33 20.71 3.86
CA MET A 217 -19.04 22.12 3.60
C MET A 217 -19.15 22.38 2.09
N ASN A 218 -20.04 23.29 1.69
CA ASN A 218 -20.39 23.52 0.27
C ASN A 218 -19.22 23.86 -0.66
N PHE A 219 -18.15 24.49 -0.15
CA PHE A 219 -17.00 24.96 -0.95
C PHE A 219 -15.65 24.53 -0.39
N LEU A 220 -15.62 23.77 0.72
CA LEU A 220 -14.42 23.30 1.39
C LEU A 220 -14.52 21.77 1.55
N PRO A 221 -13.38 21.08 1.75
CA PRO A 221 -13.41 19.66 2.07
C PRO A 221 -14.24 19.37 3.32
N ASP A 222 -14.95 18.24 3.32
CA ASP A 222 -15.73 17.77 4.47
C ASP A 222 -14.87 17.69 5.73
N VAL A 223 -15.42 18.12 6.86
CA VAL A 223 -14.78 18.03 8.17
C VAL A 223 -15.34 16.84 8.94
N TYR A 224 -14.44 16.02 9.46
CA TYR A 224 -14.78 14.85 10.28
C TYR A 224 -14.58 15.18 11.76
N VAL A 225 -15.66 15.16 12.52
CA VAL A 225 -15.66 15.41 13.98
C VAL A 225 -15.98 14.12 14.72
N GLU A 226 -15.31 13.86 15.82
CA GLU A 226 -15.56 12.68 16.65
C GLU A 226 -17.03 12.56 17.07
N CYS A 227 -17.56 11.35 17.04
CA CYS A 227 -18.92 11.09 17.49
C CYS A 227 -18.96 11.10 19.02
N SER A 228 -19.65 12.09 19.61
CA SER A 228 -19.81 12.26 21.06
C SER A 228 -20.52 11.10 21.75
N ASP A 229 -21.47 10.43 21.05
CA ASP A 229 -22.25 9.34 21.62
C ASP A 229 -21.44 8.07 21.86
N CYS A 230 -20.60 7.71 20.93
CA CYS A 230 -19.78 6.51 21.04
C CYS A 230 -18.30 6.80 21.30
N ASN A 231 -17.89 8.06 21.43
CA ASN A 231 -16.51 8.49 21.62
C ASN A 231 -15.57 7.78 20.62
N SER A 232 -15.92 7.87 19.35
CA SER A 232 -15.22 7.24 18.20
C SER A 232 -15.16 5.69 18.22
N LYS A 233 -15.81 5.02 19.20
CA LYS A 233 -15.79 3.55 19.35
C LYS A 233 -16.61 2.79 18.30
N ARG A 234 -17.44 3.47 17.51
CA ARG A 234 -18.24 2.91 16.39
C ARG A 234 -19.42 2.01 16.81
N TYR A 235 -19.50 1.51 18.03
CA TYR A 235 -20.46 0.54 18.54
C TYR A 235 -21.30 1.08 19.69
N ASN A 236 -22.42 0.43 19.94
CA ASN A 236 -23.21 0.64 21.14
C ASN A 236 -22.56 -0.05 22.34
N ARG A 237 -23.02 0.32 23.56
CA ARG A 237 -22.44 -0.14 24.81
C ARG A 237 -22.48 -1.67 24.96
N GLU A 238 -23.62 -2.30 24.66
CA GLU A 238 -23.83 -3.74 24.84
C GLU A 238 -22.90 -4.57 23.96
N THR A 239 -22.56 -4.11 22.73
CA THR A 239 -21.60 -4.77 21.87
C THR A 239 -20.18 -4.68 22.41
N LEU A 240 -19.84 -3.55 23.06
CA LEU A 240 -18.51 -3.30 23.63
C LEU A 240 -18.26 -4.09 24.94
N GLU A 241 -19.31 -4.61 25.58
CA GLU A 241 -19.18 -5.45 26.77
C GLU A 241 -18.55 -6.81 26.44
N VAL A 242 -18.80 -7.36 25.24
CA VAL A 242 -18.18 -8.61 24.81
C VAL A 242 -16.69 -8.42 24.60
N ARG A 243 -15.86 -9.19 25.30
CA ARG A 243 -14.40 -9.03 25.31
C ARG A 243 -13.67 -10.31 25.01
N TYR A 244 -12.64 -10.21 24.16
CA TYR A 244 -11.64 -11.27 23.92
C TYR A 244 -10.32 -10.84 24.53
N LYS A 245 -9.72 -11.67 25.40
CA LYS A 245 -8.50 -11.31 26.16
C LYS A 245 -8.59 -9.90 26.78
N GLY A 246 -9.75 -9.53 27.36
CA GLY A 246 -10.00 -8.26 28.01
C GLY A 246 -10.23 -7.06 27.07
N LYS A 247 -10.18 -7.25 25.73
CA LYS A 247 -10.35 -6.18 24.74
C LYS A 247 -11.69 -6.29 24.03
N SER A 248 -12.41 -5.17 23.89
CA SER A 248 -13.61 -5.06 23.06
C SER A 248 -13.24 -5.05 21.57
N ILE A 249 -14.24 -5.21 20.69
CA ILE A 249 -14.00 -5.14 19.23
C ILE A 249 -13.50 -3.76 18.79
N SER A 250 -13.90 -2.69 19.48
CA SER A 250 -13.38 -1.35 19.22
C SER A 250 -11.91 -1.22 19.63
N ASP A 251 -11.51 -1.78 20.78
CA ASP A 251 -10.12 -1.79 21.22
C ASP A 251 -9.24 -2.52 20.21
N VAL A 252 -9.75 -3.63 19.63
CA VAL A 252 -9.04 -4.38 18.57
C VAL A 252 -8.85 -3.55 17.30
N LEU A 253 -9.87 -2.80 16.88
CA LEU A 253 -9.73 -1.89 15.73
C LEU A 253 -8.71 -0.76 15.98
N ASN A 254 -8.56 -0.35 17.22
CA ASN A 254 -7.60 0.69 17.64
C ASN A 254 -6.19 0.13 17.90
N MET A 255 -5.97 -1.17 17.82
CA MET A 255 -4.62 -1.74 17.88
C MET A 255 -3.82 -1.38 16.64
N THR A 256 -2.54 -1.08 16.81
CA THR A 256 -1.60 -1.09 15.69
C THR A 256 -1.47 -2.52 15.15
N ILE A 257 -1.08 -2.66 13.87
CA ILE A 257 -0.85 -3.97 13.26
C ILE A 257 0.19 -4.76 14.07
N ASN A 258 1.24 -4.12 14.59
CA ASN A 258 2.23 -4.79 15.46
C ASN A 258 1.59 -5.34 16.75
N GLN A 259 0.75 -4.56 17.42
CA GLN A 259 0.03 -5.01 18.61
C GLN A 259 -0.94 -6.16 18.29
N ALA A 260 -1.62 -6.07 17.16
CA ALA A 260 -2.56 -7.08 16.72
C ALA A 260 -1.89 -8.41 16.35
N VAL A 261 -0.67 -8.39 15.80
CA VAL A 261 0.15 -9.59 15.55
C VAL A 261 0.37 -10.36 16.85
N SER A 262 0.83 -9.70 17.91
CA SER A 262 1.03 -10.34 19.22
C SER A 262 -0.29 -10.76 19.88
N PHE A 263 -1.35 -9.97 19.72
CA PHE A 263 -2.65 -10.25 20.31
C PHE A 263 -3.32 -11.51 19.73
N PHE A 264 -3.22 -11.71 18.41
CA PHE A 264 -3.83 -12.82 17.67
C PHE A 264 -2.86 -13.94 17.30
N GLU A 265 -1.69 -14.05 17.95
CA GLU A 265 -0.63 -15.01 17.64
C GLU A 265 -1.11 -16.48 17.51
N ASN A 266 -2.12 -16.85 18.31
CA ASN A 266 -2.66 -18.22 18.37
C ASN A 266 -3.87 -18.44 17.45
N ILE A 267 -4.19 -17.53 16.54
CA ILE A 267 -5.33 -17.64 15.62
C ILE A 267 -4.83 -17.60 14.16
N PRO A 268 -4.56 -18.77 13.54
CA PRO A 268 -3.89 -18.87 12.24
C PRO A 268 -4.55 -18.09 11.11
N GLU A 269 -5.88 -18.06 11.06
CA GLU A 269 -6.64 -17.35 10.00
C GLU A 269 -6.48 -15.84 10.10
N ILE A 270 -6.50 -15.30 11.32
CA ILE A 270 -6.35 -13.88 11.59
C ILE A 270 -4.89 -13.46 11.44
N ILE A 271 -3.96 -14.18 12.09
CA ILE A 271 -2.54 -13.82 12.12
C ILE A 271 -1.93 -13.78 10.71
N ARG A 272 -2.29 -14.70 9.82
CA ARG A 272 -1.80 -14.74 8.44
C ARG A 272 -2.09 -13.43 7.71
N LYS A 273 -3.30 -12.88 7.84
CA LYS A 273 -3.72 -11.63 7.17
C LYS A 273 -3.10 -10.40 7.83
N ILE A 274 -2.97 -10.38 9.16
CA ILE A 274 -2.36 -9.26 9.88
C ILE A 274 -0.84 -9.23 9.62
N LYS A 275 -0.20 -10.40 9.60
CA LYS A 275 1.24 -10.50 9.35
C LYS A 275 1.62 -10.03 7.95
N SER A 276 0.77 -10.26 6.94
CA SER A 276 1.02 -9.70 5.60
C SER A 276 1.01 -8.16 5.59
N LEU A 277 0.19 -7.51 6.43
CA LEU A 277 0.23 -6.05 6.62
C LEU A 277 1.51 -5.60 7.34
N GLN A 278 1.99 -6.35 8.31
CA GLN A 278 3.26 -6.10 8.99
C GLN A 278 4.45 -6.25 8.02
N ASP A 279 4.43 -7.32 7.22
CA ASP A 279 5.49 -7.65 6.25
C ASP A 279 5.71 -6.55 5.19
N VAL A 280 4.67 -5.77 4.87
CA VAL A 280 4.79 -4.61 3.96
C VAL A 280 5.15 -3.29 4.68
N GLY A 281 5.58 -3.35 5.96
CA GLY A 281 6.01 -2.18 6.71
C GLY A 281 4.88 -1.33 7.30
N LEU A 282 3.65 -1.83 7.38
CA LEU A 282 2.50 -1.10 7.95
C LEU A 282 2.28 -1.38 9.45
N GLY A 283 3.28 -1.88 10.16
CA GLY A 283 3.18 -2.28 11.56
C GLY A 283 2.66 -1.19 12.51
N TYR A 284 2.89 0.07 12.18
CA TYR A 284 2.46 1.24 12.95
C TYR A 284 1.01 1.68 12.70
N VAL A 285 0.41 1.28 11.57
CA VAL A 285 -0.96 1.64 11.18
C VAL A 285 -1.96 0.89 12.07
N HIS A 286 -3.07 1.55 12.42
CA HIS A 286 -4.14 0.89 13.19
C HIS A 286 -5.03 0.04 12.28
N LEU A 287 -5.49 -1.11 12.77
CA LEU A 287 -6.39 -2.00 12.01
C LEU A 287 -7.64 -1.28 11.50
N GLY A 288 -8.23 -0.43 12.34
CA GLY A 288 -9.43 0.33 12.05
C GLY A 288 -9.18 1.74 11.53
N GLN A 289 -7.94 2.10 11.14
CA GLN A 289 -7.61 3.43 10.63
C GLN A 289 -8.43 3.76 9.38
N PRO A 290 -9.16 4.88 9.34
CA PRO A 290 -9.97 5.25 8.18
C PRO A 290 -9.11 5.37 6.91
N SER A 291 -9.62 4.87 5.79
CA SER A 291 -8.92 4.96 4.49
C SER A 291 -8.62 6.39 4.05
N THR A 292 -9.43 7.34 4.51
CA THR A 292 -9.27 8.78 4.22
C THR A 292 -8.07 9.42 4.92
N THR A 293 -7.50 8.74 5.92
CA THR A 293 -6.30 9.19 6.67
C THR A 293 -5.03 8.45 6.27
N LEU A 294 -5.14 7.47 5.36
CA LEU A 294 -3.98 6.77 4.82
C LEU A 294 -3.36 7.58 3.68
N SER A 295 -2.04 7.62 3.64
CA SER A 295 -1.31 8.12 2.47
C SER A 295 -1.51 7.20 1.25
N GLY A 296 -1.26 7.71 0.04
CA GLY A 296 -1.33 6.90 -1.18
C GLY A 296 -0.43 5.66 -1.12
N GLY A 297 0.79 5.80 -0.61
CA GLY A 297 1.73 4.69 -0.43
C GLY A 297 1.27 3.67 0.63
N GLU A 298 0.63 4.11 1.73
CA GLU A 298 0.03 3.20 2.70
C GLU A 298 -1.14 2.41 2.10
N ALA A 299 -2.02 3.08 1.36
CA ALA A 299 -3.14 2.45 0.67
C ALA A 299 -2.65 1.39 -0.33
N GLN A 300 -1.62 1.70 -1.11
CA GLN A 300 -0.98 0.78 -2.05
C GLN A 300 -0.38 -0.44 -1.32
N ARG A 301 0.32 -0.23 -0.19
CA ARG A 301 0.86 -1.33 0.61
C ARG A 301 -0.22 -2.22 1.23
N VAL A 302 -1.37 -1.66 1.64
CA VAL A 302 -2.52 -2.47 2.08
C VAL A 302 -3.04 -3.37 0.95
N LYS A 303 -3.13 -2.85 -0.29
CA LYS A 303 -3.51 -3.64 -1.47
C LYS A 303 -2.51 -4.78 -1.71
N LEU A 304 -1.22 -4.47 -1.67
CA LEU A 304 -0.15 -5.45 -1.83
C LEU A 304 -0.19 -6.55 -0.75
N ALA A 305 -0.36 -6.17 0.53
CA ALA A 305 -0.50 -7.11 1.63
C ALA A 305 -1.68 -8.08 1.44
N THR A 306 -2.79 -7.56 0.92
CA THR A 306 -3.99 -8.37 0.63
C THR A 306 -3.69 -9.45 -0.41
N GLU A 307 -2.91 -9.14 -1.43
CA GLU A 307 -2.52 -10.10 -2.47
C GLU A 307 -1.51 -11.12 -1.93
N LEU A 308 -0.56 -10.70 -1.09
CA LEU A 308 0.39 -11.62 -0.43
C LEU A 308 -0.29 -12.65 0.46
N ALA A 309 -1.39 -12.28 1.12
CA ALA A 309 -2.15 -13.19 1.98
C ALA A 309 -2.91 -14.27 1.20
N LYS A 310 -3.10 -14.11 -0.12
CA LYS A 310 -3.80 -15.07 -0.99
C LYS A 310 -2.86 -16.19 -1.44
N LYS A 311 -3.45 -17.34 -1.80
CA LYS A 311 -2.70 -18.43 -2.44
C LYS A 311 -2.20 -17.99 -3.81
N GLN A 312 -0.91 -18.13 -4.04
CA GLN A 312 -0.26 -17.74 -5.30
C GLN A 312 -0.31 -18.89 -6.31
N THR A 313 -0.54 -18.57 -7.58
CA THR A 313 -0.52 -19.52 -8.70
C THR A 313 0.82 -19.59 -9.40
N GLY A 314 1.67 -18.57 -9.22
CA GLY A 314 2.94 -18.40 -9.94
C GLY A 314 2.78 -17.90 -11.38
N LYS A 315 1.55 -17.54 -11.80
CA LYS A 315 1.25 -16.99 -13.14
C LYS A 315 0.54 -15.63 -13.06
N THR A 316 0.58 -14.98 -11.91
CA THR A 316 -0.03 -13.66 -11.72
C THR A 316 0.88 -12.58 -12.28
N PHE A 317 0.29 -11.65 -13.01
CA PHE A 317 0.94 -10.45 -13.55
C PHE A 317 0.56 -9.23 -12.71
N TYR A 318 1.51 -8.66 -11.99
CA TYR A 318 1.33 -7.47 -11.17
C TYR A 318 1.78 -6.24 -11.94
N ILE A 319 1.00 -5.18 -11.89
CA ILE A 319 1.36 -3.85 -12.40
C ILE A 319 1.34 -2.89 -11.22
N LEU A 320 2.42 -2.15 -11.01
CA LEU A 320 2.55 -1.13 -9.98
C LEU A 320 2.97 0.19 -10.63
N ASP A 321 2.23 1.24 -10.35
CA ASP A 321 2.51 2.58 -10.88
C ASP A 321 3.09 3.46 -9.76
N GLU A 322 4.33 3.92 -9.95
CA GLU A 322 5.11 4.78 -9.06
C GLU A 322 5.04 4.40 -7.56
N PRO A 323 5.32 3.13 -7.20
CA PRO A 323 5.11 2.65 -5.84
C PRO A 323 6.05 3.25 -4.80
N SER A 324 7.12 3.94 -5.19
CA SER A 324 8.05 4.58 -4.26
C SER A 324 7.65 6.01 -3.85
N THR A 325 6.64 6.58 -4.48
CA THR A 325 6.22 7.96 -4.21
C THR A 325 5.86 8.15 -2.73
N GLY A 326 6.55 9.10 -2.07
CA GLY A 326 6.35 9.38 -0.64
C GLY A 326 6.89 8.30 0.31
N LEU A 327 7.74 7.39 -0.16
CA LEU A 327 8.39 6.38 0.68
C LEU A 327 9.79 6.84 1.12
N HIS A 328 10.06 6.67 2.42
CA HIS A 328 11.41 6.78 2.93
C HIS A 328 12.28 5.60 2.45
N PHE A 329 13.60 5.75 2.38
CA PHE A 329 14.55 4.71 1.93
C PHE A 329 14.35 3.36 2.61
N ASN A 330 14.06 3.35 3.91
CA ASN A 330 13.81 2.13 4.65
C ASN A 330 12.52 1.42 4.19
N ASP A 331 11.48 2.18 3.88
CA ASP A 331 10.23 1.65 3.34
C ASP A 331 10.43 1.06 1.94
N ILE A 332 11.27 1.69 1.10
CA ILE A 332 11.64 1.16 -0.22
C ILE A 332 12.34 -0.19 -0.09
N LYS A 333 13.23 -0.34 0.89
CA LYS A 333 13.90 -1.63 1.15
C LYS A 333 12.88 -2.72 1.50
N ILE A 334 11.99 -2.45 2.46
CA ILE A 334 10.91 -3.39 2.85
C ILE A 334 10.02 -3.71 1.65
N PHE A 335 9.64 -2.70 0.87
CA PHE A 335 8.84 -2.89 -0.33
C PHE A 335 9.53 -3.82 -1.34
N LEU A 336 10.84 -3.64 -1.59
CA LEU A 336 11.61 -4.48 -2.51
C LEU A 336 11.72 -5.92 -2.00
N GLU A 337 11.86 -6.16 -0.70
CA GLU A 337 11.83 -7.51 -0.12
C GLU A 337 10.49 -8.22 -0.39
N VAL A 338 9.39 -7.48 -0.33
CA VAL A 338 8.06 -7.99 -0.66
C VAL A 338 7.93 -8.33 -2.14
N ILE A 339 8.36 -7.43 -3.01
CA ILE A 339 8.37 -7.67 -4.48
C ILE A 339 9.23 -8.87 -4.82
N ASP A 340 10.39 -9.00 -4.19
CA ASP A 340 11.30 -10.13 -4.37
C ASP A 340 10.60 -11.45 -4.02
N ARG A 341 9.87 -11.51 -2.89
CA ARG A 341 9.08 -12.69 -2.52
C ARG A 341 8.01 -13.04 -3.56
N LEU A 342 7.29 -12.03 -4.11
CA LEU A 342 6.28 -12.27 -5.15
C LEU A 342 6.89 -12.86 -6.42
N VAL A 343 8.02 -12.32 -6.87
CA VAL A 343 8.70 -12.80 -8.08
C VAL A 343 9.29 -14.20 -7.86
N ASN A 344 9.85 -14.48 -6.67
CA ASN A 344 10.39 -15.79 -6.33
C ASN A 344 9.32 -16.89 -6.26
N LEU A 345 8.04 -16.51 -6.09
CA LEU A 345 6.89 -17.42 -6.20
C LEU A 345 6.47 -17.69 -7.67
N GLY A 346 7.23 -17.21 -8.65
CA GLY A 346 7.00 -17.40 -10.08
C GLY A 346 6.18 -16.30 -10.76
N ASN A 347 5.68 -15.33 -10.01
CA ASN A 347 4.86 -14.24 -10.56
C ASN A 347 5.70 -13.25 -11.36
N THR A 348 5.06 -12.50 -12.24
CA THR A 348 5.66 -11.40 -12.98
C THR A 348 5.27 -10.09 -12.34
N VAL A 349 6.23 -9.22 -12.08
CA VAL A 349 5.99 -7.90 -11.54
C VAL A 349 6.53 -6.85 -12.50
N LEU A 350 5.67 -5.97 -12.98
CA LEU A 350 6.00 -4.80 -13.78
C LEU A 350 5.80 -3.56 -12.93
N ILE A 351 6.83 -2.74 -12.82
CA ILE A 351 6.80 -1.48 -12.06
C ILE A 351 7.11 -0.34 -13.03
N ILE A 352 6.26 0.69 -13.03
CA ILE A 352 6.57 1.97 -13.65
C ILE A 352 7.24 2.82 -12.59
N GLU A 353 8.50 3.23 -12.79
CA GLU A 353 9.27 3.89 -11.76
C GLU A 353 10.37 4.82 -12.29
N HIS A 354 10.67 5.84 -11.49
CA HIS A 354 11.76 6.79 -11.69
C HIS A 354 12.86 6.65 -10.63
N ASN A 355 12.56 6.02 -9.50
CA ASN A 355 13.50 5.86 -8.40
C ASN A 355 14.60 4.88 -8.77
N MET A 356 15.84 5.37 -8.84
CA MET A 356 17.00 4.59 -9.26
C MET A 356 17.32 3.42 -8.32
N ASP A 357 16.90 3.49 -7.05
CA ASP A 357 17.07 2.38 -6.10
C ASP A 357 16.19 1.18 -6.46
N ILE A 358 15.03 1.41 -7.07
CA ILE A 358 14.16 0.35 -7.60
C ILE A 358 14.62 -0.09 -8.99
N VAL A 359 14.95 0.85 -9.86
CA VAL A 359 15.41 0.52 -11.24
C VAL A 359 16.66 -0.37 -11.22
N LYS A 360 17.63 -0.07 -10.34
CA LYS A 360 18.89 -0.83 -10.26
C LYS A 360 18.73 -2.27 -9.74
N VAL A 361 17.62 -2.63 -9.09
CA VAL A 361 17.37 -4.02 -8.64
C VAL A 361 16.51 -4.82 -9.59
N ALA A 362 15.89 -4.21 -10.59
CA ALA A 362 15.05 -4.89 -11.56
C ALA A 362 15.83 -5.94 -12.38
N ASP A 363 15.19 -7.07 -12.69
CA ASP A 363 15.77 -8.12 -13.54
C ASP A 363 15.81 -7.71 -15.02
N HIS A 364 14.87 -6.86 -15.43
CA HIS A 364 14.75 -6.32 -16.79
C HIS A 364 14.33 -4.85 -16.72
N VAL A 365 14.90 -4.02 -17.55
CA VAL A 365 14.59 -2.59 -17.63
C VAL A 365 14.16 -2.26 -19.04
N VAL A 366 13.12 -1.45 -19.14
CA VAL A 366 12.61 -0.85 -20.38
C VAL A 366 12.66 0.66 -20.18
N ASP A 367 13.43 1.35 -21.02
CA ASP A 367 13.59 2.81 -21.02
C ASP A 367 13.05 3.41 -22.33
#